data_001c17e71bdd33e7ea7535ebb05bdcc0
#
_entry.id   001c17e71bdd33e7ea7535ebb05bdcc0
#
_cell.length_a   1.000
_cell.length_b   1.000
_cell.length_c   1.000
_cell.angle_alpha   90.00
_cell.angle_beta   90.00
_cell.angle_gamma   90.00
#
_symmetry.space_group_name_H-M   'P 1'
#
loop_
_entity.id
_entity.type
_entity.pdbx_description
1 polymer ?
#
loop_
_entity_poly.entity_id
_entity_poly.type
_entity_poly.pdbx_seq_one_letter_code
_entity_poly.pdbx_strand_id
1 'polypeptide(L)'
;MPMRLNADDALVVVDIQYDFLPGGSLAVAGGTEIIEPINALAQRFRHVIQTQDWHPAGHISFASSHAGLAPFQTIELPYGPQVLWPDHCVIGTRGAEFSIAVDIPHVEAVIRKGYRETIDSYSGFKENDHTTQTGLAGYLRERGFRRLFICGLATDFCVAWTAEDGIAAGFETVVIEDATRAIDNAGSLAAAWQRMNAAGVGRAQISEFL
;
A
#
# COMPACT_ATOMS: atom_id res chain seq x y z
N MET A 1 -12.42 25.27 2.00
CA MET A 1 -12.61 25.15 0.54
C MET A 1 -12.14 23.75 0.16
N PRO A 2 -12.83 23.03 -0.75
CA PRO A 2 -12.37 21.73 -1.19
C PRO A 2 -10.96 21.82 -1.79
N MET A 3 -10.15 20.77 -1.58
CA MET A 3 -8.80 20.68 -2.12
C MET A 3 -8.84 20.71 -3.64
N ARG A 4 -8.06 21.63 -4.22
CA ARG A 4 -7.99 21.75 -5.68
C ARG A 4 -7.03 20.69 -6.23
N LEU A 5 -7.56 19.82 -7.07
CA LEU A 5 -6.78 18.84 -7.82
C LEU A 5 -6.26 19.46 -9.13
N ASN A 6 -5.04 19.13 -9.50
CA ASN A 6 -4.36 19.55 -10.72
C ASN A 6 -4.26 18.37 -11.72
N ALA A 7 -3.85 18.68 -12.93
CA ALA A 7 -3.71 17.66 -13.98
C ALA A 7 -2.52 16.69 -13.77
N ASP A 8 -1.59 17.06 -12.90
CA ASP A 8 -0.41 16.29 -12.51
C ASP A 8 -0.55 15.58 -11.14
N ASP A 9 -1.78 15.53 -10.61
CA ASP A 9 -2.13 14.78 -9.41
C ASP A 9 -2.54 13.35 -9.77
N ALA A 10 -2.12 12.38 -8.96
CA ALA A 10 -2.55 10.99 -9.09
C ALA A 10 -3.00 10.42 -7.75
N LEU A 11 -4.05 9.59 -7.78
CA LEU A 11 -4.47 8.76 -6.66
C LEU A 11 -3.77 7.41 -6.75
N VAL A 12 -3.11 7.00 -5.67
CA VAL A 12 -2.54 5.66 -5.52
C VAL A 12 -3.39 4.89 -4.51
N VAL A 13 -4.12 3.90 -5.01
CA VAL A 13 -4.97 3.01 -4.19
C VAL A 13 -4.17 1.76 -3.85
N VAL A 14 -3.83 1.60 -2.58
CA VAL A 14 -2.92 0.57 -2.11
C VAL A 14 -3.69 -0.68 -1.69
N ASP A 15 -3.43 -1.80 -2.35
CA ASP A 15 -3.67 -3.19 -1.95
C ASP A 15 -5.10 -3.50 -1.42
N ILE A 16 -6.17 -3.07 -2.10
CA ILE A 16 -7.55 -3.42 -1.70
C ILE A 16 -7.89 -4.83 -2.24
N GLN A 17 -7.21 -5.83 -1.67
CA GLN A 17 -7.29 -7.24 -2.05
C GLN A 17 -8.07 -8.06 -1.03
N TYR A 18 -8.61 -9.22 -1.43
CA TYR A 18 -9.44 -10.03 -0.54
C TYR A 18 -8.74 -10.48 0.73
N ASP A 19 -7.43 -10.79 0.69
CA ASP A 19 -6.72 -11.23 1.88
C ASP A 19 -6.53 -10.14 2.95
N PHE A 20 -6.62 -8.87 2.57
CA PHE A 20 -6.60 -7.74 3.51
C PHE A 20 -7.99 -7.32 4.00
N LEU A 21 -9.05 -7.95 3.51
CA LEU A 21 -10.43 -7.66 3.91
C LEU A 21 -10.96 -8.73 4.89
N PRO A 22 -12.04 -8.45 5.64
CA PRO A 22 -12.64 -9.42 6.56
C PRO A 22 -12.89 -10.78 5.89
N GLY A 23 -12.35 -11.84 6.50
CA GLY A 23 -12.37 -13.20 5.99
C GLY A 23 -11.14 -13.60 5.18
N GLY A 24 -10.24 -12.66 4.88
CA GLY A 24 -8.92 -12.92 4.29
C GLY A 24 -7.88 -13.37 5.31
N SER A 25 -6.74 -13.86 4.84
CA SER A 25 -5.70 -14.44 5.70
C SER A 25 -4.91 -13.41 6.50
N LEU A 26 -4.87 -12.15 6.07
CA LEU A 26 -4.24 -11.02 6.77
C LEU A 26 -5.25 -9.85 6.88
N ALA A 27 -6.45 -10.15 7.36
CA ALA A 27 -7.55 -9.20 7.42
C ALA A 27 -7.24 -7.97 8.28
N VAL A 28 -7.43 -6.79 7.69
CA VAL A 28 -7.32 -5.49 8.37
C VAL A 28 -8.69 -5.10 8.92
N ALA A 29 -8.74 -4.78 10.20
CA ALA A 29 -9.99 -4.36 10.85
C ALA A 29 -10.57 -3.11 10.17
N GLY A 30 -11.86 -3.15 9.84
CA GLY A 30 -12.54 -2.05 9.13
C GLY A 30 -12.13 -1.87 7.67
N GLY A 31 -11.36 -2.80 7.07
CA GLY A 31 -10.88 -2.68 5.70
C GLY A 31 -11.98 -2.54 4.64
N THR A 32 -13.17 -3.10 4.85
CA THR A 32 -14.31 -2.92 3.94
C THR A 32 -14.94 -1.54 4.03
N GLU A 33 -14.82 -0.84 5.15
CA GLU A 33 -15.43 0.47 5.37
C GLU A 33 -14.86 1.56 4.48
N ILE A 34 -13.61 1.38 4.00
CA ILE A 34 -12.95 2.36 3.14
C ILE A 34 -13.24 2.18 1.66
N ILE A 35 -13.84 1.06 1.23
CA ILE A 35 -13.99 0.75 -0.20
C ILE A 35 -14.93 1.75 -0.89
N GLU A 36 -16.14 1.95 -0.35
CA GLU A 36 -17.09 2.90 -0.92
C GLU A 36 -16.57 4.36 -0.90
N PRO A 37 -15.98 4.85 0.22
CA PRO A 37 -15.29 6.13 0.23
C PRO A 37 -14.17 6.26 -0.81
N ILE A 38 -13.35 5.21 -1.02
CA ILE A 38 -12.30 5.21 -2.04
C ILE A 38 -12.90 5.23 -3.46
N ASN A 39 -13.96 4.48 -3.73
CA ASN A 39 -14.65 4.53 -5.01
C ASN A 39 -15.15 5.95 -5.32
N ALA A 40 -15.79 6.61 -4.34
CA ALA A 40 -16.26 7.99 -4.50
C ALA A 40 -15.10 8.98 -4.68
N LEU A 41 -14.04 8.82 -3.89
CA LEU A 41 -12.82 9.64 -3.97
C LEU A 41 -12.15 9.50 -5.35
N ALA A 42 -12.03 8.28 -5.87
CA ALA A 42 -11.40 8.01 -7.17
C ALA A 42 -12.08 8.74 -8.32
N GLN A 43 -13.40 8.98 -8.26
CA GLN A 43 -14.12 9.75 -9.26
C GLN A 43 -13.70 11.23 -9.32
N ARG A 44 -13.01 11.72 -8.30
CA ARG A 44 -12.47 13.09 -8.27
C ARG A 44 -11.12 13.19 -8.96
N PHE A 45 -10.42 12.08 -9.11
CA PHE A 45 -9.10 12.02 -9.71
C PHE A 45 -9.18 11.60 -11.19
N ARG A 46 -8.46 12.31 -12.03
CA ARG A 46 -8.30 11.93 -13.43
C ARG A 46 -7.40 10.71 -13.60
N HIS A 47 -6.42 10.57 -12.71
CA HIS A 47 -5.38 9.55 -12.80
C HIS A 47 -5.40 8.69 -11.54
N VAL A 48 -5.60 7.39 -11.72
CA VAL A 48 -5.63 6.41 -10.64
C VAL A 48 -4.68 5.27 -10.95
N ILE A 49 -3.84 4.95 -9.98
CA ILE A 49 -2.92 3.80 -10.00
C ILE A 49 -3.28 2.88 -8.83
N GLN A 50 -3.23 1.58 -9.03
CA GLN A 50 -3.35 0.61 -7.95
C GLN A 50 -2.02 -0.08 -7.69
N THR A 51 -1.74 -0.43 -6.43
CA THR A 51 -0.73 -1.43 -6.10
C THR A 51 -1.40 -2.76 -5.80
N GLN A 52 -0.68 -3.83 -6.01
CA GLN A 52 -1.15 -5.20 -5.77
C GLN A 52 -0.03 -6.03 -5.15
N ASP A 53 -0.25 -6.50 -3.94
CA ASP A 53 0.60 -7.48 -3.30
C ASP A 53 0.50 -8.82 -4.05
N TRP A 54 1.64 -9.43 -4.40
CA TRP A 54 1.64 -10.53 -5.38
C TRP A 54 2.73 -11.54 -5.07
N HIS A 55 2.55 -12.30 -3.98
CA HIS A 55 3.57 -13.20 -3.47
C HIS A 55 3.57 -14.58 -4.12
N PRO A 56 4.73 -15.13 -4.52
CA PRO A 56 4.83 -16.55 -4.84
C PRO A 56 4.55 -17.40 -3.60
N ALA A 57 4.08 -18.62 -3.80
CA ALA A 57 3.96 -19.59 -2.72
C ALA A 57 5.34 -19.84 -2.09
N GLY A 58 5.41 -19.91 -0.76
CA GLY A 58 6.66 -20.08 -0.03
C GLY A 58 7.52 -18.81 0.07
N HIS A 59 6.91 -17.62 -0.13
CA HIS A 59 7.60 -16.35 -0.03
C HIS A 59 8.32 -16.17 1.32
N ILE A 60 9.49 -15.53 1.31
CA ILE A 60 10.34 -15.39 2.50
C ILE A 60 9.69 -14.63 3.66
N SER A 61 8.72 -13.77 3.41
CA SER A 61 7.98 -13.05 4.44
C SER A 61 6.90 -13.87 5.14
N PHE A 62 6.62 -15.08 4.67
CA PHE A 62 5.60 -15.94 5.29
C PHE A 62 6.16 -16.69 6.48
N ALA A 63 5.42 -16.73 7.58
CA ALA A 63 5.81 -17.51 8.74
C ALA A 63 5.92 -19.02 8.42
N SER A 64 5.10 -19.51 7.50
CA SER A 64 5.12 -20.91 7.02
C SER A 64 6.43 -21.29 6.34
N SER A 65 7.19 -20.33 5.83
CA SER A 65 8.51 -20.53 5.21
C SER A 65 9.64 -20.72 6.24
N HIS A 66 9.36 -20.56 7.54
CA HIS A 66 10.34 -20.61 8.62
C HIS A 66 9.92 -21.58 9.70
N ALA A 67 10.64 -22.70 9.82
CA ALA A 67 10.30 -23.75 10.80
C ALA A 67 10.27 -23.21 12.25
N GLY A 68 9.17 -23.42 12.95
CA GLY A 68 9.00 -23.06 14.36
C GLY A 68 8.71 -21.57 14.63
N LEU A 69 8.53 -20.77 13.59
CA LEU A 69 8.15 -19.36 13.73
C LEU A 69 6.65 -19.15 13.48
N ALA A 70 6.13 -18.06 14.03
CA ALA A 70 4.72 -17.71 13.95
C ALA A 70 4.52 -16.34 13.26
N PRO A 71 3.34 -16.08 12.68
CA PRO A 71 3.00 -14.76 12.17
C PRO A 71 3.20 -13.66 13.22
N PHE A 72 3.57 -12.46 12.75
CA PHE A 72 3.87 -11.25 13.51
C PHE A 72 5.19 -11.29 14.31
N GLN A 73 5.96 -12.36 14.27
CA GLN A 73 7.34 -12.35 14.73
C GLN A 73 8.24 -11.60 13.76
N THR A 74 9.28 -10.96 14.27
CA THR A 74 10.29 -10.29 13.43
C THR A 74 11.55 -11.13 13.40
N ILE A 75 12.13 -11.29 12.23
CA ILE A 75 13.41 -11.96 11.99
C ILE A 75 14.37 -11.04 11.27
N GLU A 76 15.66 -11.33 11.34
CA GLU A 76 16.69 -10.66 10.53
C GLU A 76 16.91 -11.41 9.23
N LEU A 77 16.74 -10.71 8.12
CA LEU A 77 17.05 -11.17 6.77
C LEU A 77 18.24 -10.37 6.19
N PRO A 78 18.84 -10.78 5.07
CA PRO A 78 19.97 -10.06 4.48
C PRO A 78 19.72 -8.57 4.19
N TYR A 79 18.47 -8.17 4.03
CA TYR A 79 18.06 -6.79 3.80
C TYR A 79 17.56 -6.06 5.06
N GLY A 80 17.63 -6.71 6.23
CA GLY A 80 17.23 -6.12 7.51
C GLY A 80 16.04 -6.84 8.18
N PRO A 81 15.42 -6.20 9.17
CA PRO A 81 14.32 -6.79 9.92
C PRO A 81 13.08 -7.00 9.05
N GLN A 82 12.49 -8.18 9.13
CA GLN A 82 11.28 -8.57 8.43
C GLN A 82 10.23 -9.10 9.42
N VAL A 83 9.04 -8.52 9.39
CA VAL A 83 7.88 -9.08 10.06
C VAL A 83 7.39 -10.28 9.26
N LEU A 84 7.19 -11.41 9.92
CA LEU A 84 6.61 -12.60 9.31
C LEU A 84 5.08 -12.49 9.30
N TRP A 85 4.51 -12.82 8.17
CA TRP A 85 3.07 -12.73 7.93
C TRP A 85 2.42 -14.12 7.79
N PRO A 86 1.10 -14.25 8.00
CA PRO A 86 0.36 -15.37 7.42
C PRO A 86 0.56 -15.40 5.90
N ASP A 87 0.44 -16.55 5.26
CA ASP A 87 0.41 -16.63 3.81
C ASP A 87 -0.77 -15.82 3.28
N HIS A 88 -0.47 -14.81 2.46
CA HIS A 88 -1.47 -13.88 1.94
C HIS A 88 -1.10 -13.45 0.52
N CYS A 89 -2.08 -12.99 -0.22
CA CYS A 89 -1.94 -12.48 -1.59
C CYS A 89 -1.08 -13.40 -2.49
N VAL A 90 -1.24 -14.72 -2.31
CA VAL A 90 -0.49 -15.73 -3.06
C VAL A 90 -0.94 -15.72 -4.52
N ILE A 91 0.01 -15.68 -5.43
CA ILE A 91 -0.22 -15.65 -6.89
C ILE A 91 -1.20 -16.74 -7.31
N GLY A 92 -2.24 -16.35 -8.06
CA GLY A 92 -3.25 -17.25 -8.59
C GLY A 92 -4.35 -17.65 -7.59
N THR A 93 -4.32 -17.12 -6.36
CA THR A 93 -5.41 -17.33 -5.39
C THR A 93 -6.39 -16.16 -5.42
N ARG A 94 -7.62 -16.43 -4.95
CA ARG A 94 -8.61 -15.37 -4.76
C ARG A 94 -8.15 -14.29 -3.77
N GLY A 95 -7.35 -14.66 -2.77
CA GLY A 95 -6.81 -13.73 -1.78
C GLY A 95 -6.01 -12.59 -2.41
N ALA A 96 -5.27 -12.90 -3.48
CA ALA A 96 -4.47 -11.94 -4.23
C ALA A 96 -5.27 -11.07 -5.20
N GLU A 97 -6.55 -11.39 -5.48
CA GLU A 97 -7.38 -10.59 -6.36
C GLU A 97 -7.86 -9.30 -5.66
N PHE A 98 -8.06 -8.25 -6.44
CA PHE A 98 -8.77 -7.08 -5.94
C PHE A 98 -10.21 -7.43 -5.55
N SER A 99 -10.71 -6.79 -4.51
CA SER A 99 -12.13 -6.93 -4.15
C SER A 99 -13.02 -6.47 -5.31
N ILE A 100 -14.03 -7.26 -5.63
CA ILE A 100 -15.05 -6.90 -6.64
C ILE A 100 -15.85 -5.64 -6.25
N ALA A 101 -15.82 -5.24 -4.98
CA ALA A 101 -16.45 -4.02 -4.50
C ALA A 101 -15.65 -2.74 -4.86
N VAL A 102 -14.40 -2.89 -5.31
CA VAL A 102 -13.61 -1.76 -5.84
C VAL A 102 -14.08 -1.47 -7.26
N ASP A 103 -14.76 -0.34 -7.43
CA ASP A 103 -15.31 0.11 -8.70
C ASP A 103 -14.59 1.38 -9.18
N ILE A 104 -13.44 1.19 -9.80
CA ILE A 104 -12.59 2.27 -10.34
C ILE A 104 -12.22 1.91 -11.79
N PRO A 105 -13.14 2.07 -12.76
CA PRO A 105 -12.94 1.58 -14.12
C PRO A 105 -11.83 2.31 -14.90
N HIS A 106 -11.37 3.46 -14.41
CA HIS A 106 -10.33 4.28 -15.05
C HIS A 106 -8.94 4.13 -14.41
N VAL A 107 -8.68 3.01 -13.72
CA VAL A 107 -7.32 2.67 -13.28
C VAL A 107 -6.39 2.57 -14.49
N GLU A 108 -5.30 3.36 -14.47
CA GLU A 108 -4.36 3.43 -15.59
C GLU A 108 -3.23 2.40 -15.50
N ALA A 109 -2.86 2.02 -14.28
CA ALA A 109 -1.78 1.04 -14.06
C ALA A 109 -2.00 0.27 -12.77
N VAL A 110 -1.55 -0.98 -12.78
CA VAL A 110 -1.44 -1.83 -11.57
C VAL A 110 0.02 -2.17 -11.37
N ILE A 111 0.57 -1.77 -10.24
CA ILE A 111 1.95 -2.05 -9.85
C ILE A 111 1.95 -3.24 -8.90
N ARG A 112 2.42 -4.38 -9.37
CA ARG A 112 2.61 -5.57 -8.53
C ARG A 112 3.89 -5.46 -7.74
N LYS A 113 3.85 -5.83 -6.47
CA LYS A 113 4.98 -5.83 -5.54
C LYS A 113 5.07 -7.16 -4.78
N GLY A 114 6.20 -7.44 -4.17
CA GLY A 114 6.41 -8.66 -3.39
C GLY A 114 6.44 -9.95 -4.21
N TYR A 115 6.68 -9.89 -5.53
CA TYR A 115 6.70 -11.06 -6.40
C TYR A 115 8.07 -11.77 -6.45
N ARG A 116 9.10 -11.21 -5.82
CA ARG A 116 10.40 -11.88 -5.66
C ARG A 116 10.39 -12.72 -4.40
N GLU A 117 10.63 -14.00 -4.54
CA GLU A 117 10.54 -14.98 -3.46
C GLU A 117 11.37 -14.64 -2.22
N THR A 118 12.51 -13.97 -2.41
CA THR A 118 13.52 -13.73 -1.38
C THR A 118 13.54 -12.31 -0.81
N ILE A 119 12.67 -11.42 -1.27
CA ILE A 119 12.58 -10.03 -0.80
C ILE A 119 11.11 -9.63 -0.72
N ASP A 120 10.69 -9.13 0.43
CA ASP A 120 9.35 -8.56 0.61
C ASP A 120 9.25 -7.13 0.07
N SER A 121 8.04 -6.62 -0.09
CA SER A 121 7.79 -5.27 -0.57
C SER A 121 6.56 -4.67 0.07
N TYR A 122 6.76 -3.73 0.99
CA TYR A 122 5.67 -2.92 1.52
C TYR A 122 5.37 -1.75 0.57
N SER A 123 6.40 -1.03 0.17
CA SER A 123 6.27 0.13 -0.69
C SER A 123 5.86 -0.22 -2.12
N GLY A 124 4.98 0.60 -2.70
CA GLY A 124 4.73 0.59 -4.14
C GLY A 124 5.93 1.06 -4.98
N PHE A 125 6.98 1.65 -4.38
CA PHE A 125 8.15 2.19 -5.06
C PHE A 125 9.35 1.27 -5.06
N LYS A 126 9.63 0.63 -3.91
CA LYS A 126 10.81 -0.20 -3.68
C LYS A 126 10.45 -1.44 -2.87
N GLU A 127 11.26 -2.46 -3.02
CA GLU A 127 11.22 -3.63 -2.13
C GLU A 127 11.91 -3.32 -0.80
N ASN A 128 11.77 -4.20 0.19
CA ASN A 128 12.26 -3.97 1.56
C ASN A 128 13.79 -3.94 1.68
N ASP A 129 14.53 -4.21 0.60
CA ASP A 129 15.96 -3.96 0.49
C ASP A 129 16.28 -2.46 0.26
N HIS A 130 15.27 -1.61 0.08
CA HIS A 130 15.33 -0.18 -0.18
C HIS A 130 16.09 0.23 -1.45
N THR A 131 16.47 -0.73 -2.29
CA THR A 131 17.24 -0.52 -3.53
C THR A 131 16.53 -1.02 -4.78
N THR A 132 15.86 -2.16 -4.71
CA THR A 132 15.17 -2.78 -5.83
C THR A 132 13.87 -2.03 -6.14
N GLN A 133 13.80 -1.46 -7.34
CA GLN A 133 12.64 -0.66 -7.77
C GLN A 133 11.52 -1.54 -8.29
N THR A 134 10.27 -1.16 -8.01
CA THR A 134 9.07 -1.80 -8.57
C THR A 134 8.72 -1.33 -9.98
N GLY A 135 9.15 -0.12 -10.35
CA GLY A 135 8.78 0.56 -11.58
C GLY A 135 7.80 1.73 -11.40
N LEU A 136 7.15 1.87 -10.26
CA LEU A 136 6.19 2.96 -10.02
C LEU A 136 6.79 4.34 -10.23
N ALA A 137 7.98 4.61 -9.68
CA ALA A 137 8.64 5.90 -9.82
C ALA A 137 8.90 6.28 -11.28
N GLY A 138 9.32 5.31 -12.11
CA GLY A 138 9.53 5.50 -13.55
C GLY A 138 8.22 5.85 -14.25
N TYR A 139 7.17 5.07 -14.01
CA TYR A 139 5.83 5.31 -14.56
C TYR A 139 5.33 6.73 -14.22
N LEU A 140 5.38 7.11 -12.94
CA LEU A 140 4.89 8.41 -12.49
C LEU A 140 5.66 9.58 -13.14
N ARG A 141 6.99 9.47 -13.24
CA ARG A 141 7.85 10.49 -13.86
C ARG A 141 7.59 10.64 -15.35
N GLU A 142 7.48 9.53 -16.09
CA GLU A 142 7.20 9.55 -17.53
C GLU A 142 5.82 10.14 -17.85
N ARG A 143 4.85 9.94 -16.95
CA ARG A 143 3.52 10.55 -17.04
C ARG A 143 3.47 11.99 -16.57
N GLY A 144 4.54 12.52 -15.97
CA GLY A 144 4.65 13.92 -15.50
C GLY A 144 3.91 14.20 -14.19
N PHE A 145 3.56 13.16 -13.42
CA PHE A 145 2.93 13.35 -12.11
C PHE A 145 3.89 13.99 -11.12
N ARG A 146 3.36 14.84 -10.24
CA ARG A 146 4.13 15.58 -9.24
C ARG A 146 3.62 15.39 -7.83
N ARG A 147 2.31 15.26 -7.67
CA ARG A 147 1.69 15.10 -6.36
C ARG A 147 0.86 13.80 -6.33
N LEU A 148 1.05 13.03 -5.26
CA LEU A 148 0.43 11.75 -5.04
C LEU A 148 -0.48 11.82 -3.83
N PHE A 149 -1.68 11.32 -3.99
CA PHE A 149 -2.62 11.07 -2.91
C PHE A 149 -2.71 9.58 -2.69
N ILE A 150 -2.51 9.13 -1.46
CA ILE A 150 -2.41 7.70 -1.15
C ILE A 150 -3.53 7.31 -0.21
N CYS A 151 -4.22 6.21 -0.52
CA CYS A 151 -5.25 5.59 0.29
C CYS A 151 -5.13 4.06 0.20
N GLY A 152 -5.88 3.32 1.01
CA GLY A 152 -5.90 1.85 0.97
C GLY A 152 -5.35 1.18 2.22
N LEU A 153 -4.73 0.03 2.07
CA LEU A 153 -4.33 -0.89 3.15
C LEU A 153 -2.84 -1.27 3.06
N ALA A 154 -2.17 -1.52 4.17
CA ALA A 154 -2.53 -1.08 5.51
C ALA A 154 -1.75 0.20 5.83
N THR A 155 -2.37 1.09 6.63
CA THR A 155 -1.81 2.43 6.93
C THR A 155 -0.36 2.36 7.42
N ASP A 156 -0.08 1.43 8.32
CA ASP A 156 1.18 1.30 9.05
C ASP A 156 2.28 0.52 8.29
N PHE A 157 1.93 -0.12 7.18
CA PHE A 157 2.84 -0.85 6.30
C PHE A 157 2.81 -0.30 4.87
N CYS A 158 2.05 -0.92 3.96
CA CYS A 158 2.13 -0.60 2.54
C CYS A 158 1.82 0.87 2.23
N VAL A 159 0.85 1.48 2.91
CA VAL A 159 0.53 2.91 2.73
C VAL A 159 1.67 3.79 3.21
N ALA A 160 2.15 3.58 4.45
CA ALA A 160 3.22 4.41 5.02
C ALA A 160 4.51 4.32 4.22
N TRP A 161 4.98 3.11 3.91
CA TRP A 161 6.20 2.93 3.12
C TRP A 161 6.08 3.49 1.70
N THR A 162 4.90 3.35 1.06
CA THR A 162 4.64 3.97 -0.24
C THR A 162 4.69 5.49 -0.14
N ALA A 163 4.15 6.07 0.93
CA ALA A 163 4.15 7.52 1.13
C ALA A 163 5.56 8.07 1.39
N GLU A 164 6.31 7.42 2.28
CA GLU A 164 7.69 7.80 2.62
C GLU A 164 8.61 7.72 1.38
N ASP A 165 8.52 6.63 0.62
CA ASP A 165 9.29 6.46 -0.62
C ASP A 165 8.84 7.41 -1.74
N GLY A 166 7.57 7.79 -1.77
CA GLY A 166 7.08 8.83 -2.67
C GLY A 166 7.78 10.17 -2.45
N ILE A 167 7.90 10.60 -1.18
CA ILE A 167 8.69 11.80 -0.80
C ILE A 167 10.17 11.62 -1.19
N ALA A 168 10.77 10.48 -0.84
CA ALA A 168 12.17 10.20 -1.17
C ALA A 168 12.44 10.17 -2.68
N ALA A 169 11.44 9.79 -3.48
CA ALA A 169 11.51 9.81 -4.94
C ALA A 169 11.26 11.20 -5.56
N GLY A 170 10.95 12.23 -4.75
CA GLY A 170 10.79 13.61 -5.16
C GLY A 170 9.35 14.03 -5.51
N PHE A 171 8.35 13.22 -5.12
CA PHE A 171 6.93 13.57 -5.26
C PHE A 171 6.40 14.29 -4.01
N GLU A 172 5.54 15.28 -4.17
CA GLU A 172 4.67 15.70 -3.08
C GLU A 172 3.71 14.55 -2.77
N THR A 173 3.64 14.12 -1.51
CA THR A 173 2.86 12.94 -1.15
C THR A 173 1.95 13.24 0.03
N VAL A 174 0.68 12.89 -0.10
CA VAL A 174 -0.36 13.12 0.88
C VAL A 174 -1.10 11.81 1.14
N VAL A 175 -1.22 11.39 2.39
CA VAL A 175 -2.06 10.25 2.79
C VAL A 175 -3.45 10.76 3.17
N ILE A 176 -4.48 10.14 2.60
CA ILE A 176 -5.88 10.42 2.93
C ILE A 176 -6.26 9.49 4.08
N GLU A 177 -6.19 10.02 5.29
CA GLU A 177 -6.20 9.24 6.53
C GLU A 177 -7.46 8.39 6.71
N ASP A 178 -8.64 8.98 6.55
CA ASP A 178 -9.92 8.30 6.73
C ASP A 178 -10.26 7.31 5.59
N ALA A 179 -9.46 7.34 4.51
CA ALA A 179 -9.44 6.34 3.44
C ALA A 179 -8.39 5.24 3.65
N THR A 180 -7.88 5.05 4.85
CA THR A 180 -6.95 3.98 5.21
C THR A 180 -7.38 3.23 6.46
N ARG A 181 -6.90 1.99 6.67
CA ARG A 181 -7.03 1.22 7.90
C ARG A 181 -5.71 0.52 8.20
N ALA A 182 -5.41 0.32 9.49
CA ALA A 182 -4.15 -0.24 9.95
C ALA A 182 -4.30 -1.66 10.49
N ILE A 183 -3.21 -2.41 10.45
CA ILE A 183 -3.04 -3.67 11.18
C ILE A 183 -2.84 -3.38 12.68
N ASP A 184 -2.07 -2.34 12.98
CA ASP A 184 -1.66 -1.88 14.31
C ASP A 184 -1.02 -2.98 15.17
N ASN A 185 -0.01 -3.61 14.63
CA ASN A 185 0.79 -4.59 15.35
C ASN A 185 1.76 -3.90 16.31
N ALA A 186 1.54 -4.06 17.63
CA ALA A 186 2.40 -3.52 18.69
C ALA A 186 2.69 -2.00 18.57
N GLY A 187 1.70 -1.20 18.14
CA GLY A 187 1.84 0.25 18.02
C GLY A 187 2.44 0.73 16.70
N SER A 188 2.47 -0.15 15.69
CA SER A 188 2.99 0.17 14.35
C SER A 188 2.30 1.37 13.71
N LEU A 189 0.99 1.59 13.98
CA LEU A 189 0.26 2.73 13.45
C LEU A 189 0.81 4.07 13.96
N ALA A 190 1.02 4.20 15.25
CA ALA A 190 1.59 5.41 15.83
C ALA A 190 3.01 5.67 15.31
N ALA A 191 3.83 4.62 15.22
CA ALA A 191 5.18 4.69 14.68
C ALA A 191 5.19 5.10 13.19
N ALA A 192 4.28 4.56 12.38
CA ALA A 192 4.15 4.91 10.97
C ALA A 192 3.79 6.39 10.77
N TRP A 193 2.83 6.92 11.53
CA TRP A 193 2.50 8.35 11.47
C TRP A 193 3.66 9.25 11.89
N GLN A 194 4.46 8.84 12.88
CA GLN A 194 5.66 9.58 13.26
C GLN A 194 6.69 9.61 12.11
N ARG A 195 6.95 8.47 11.45
CA ARG A 195 7.87 8.39 10.31
C ARG A 195 7.38 9.20 9.12
N MET A 196 6.12 9.05 8.73
CA MET A 196 5.51 9.81 7.64
C MET A 196 5.60 11.32 7.87
N ASN A 197 5.27 11.77 9.09
CA ASN A 197 5.38 13.19 9.44
C ASN A 197 6.84 13.69 9.37
N ALA A 198 7.79 12.90 9.88
CA ALA A 198 9.21 13.24 9.82
C ALA A 198 9.75 13.27 8.37
N ALA A 199 9.21 12.45 7.48
CA ALA A 199 9.52 12.45 6.05
C ALA A 199 8.88 13.60 5.27
N GLY A 200 7.93 14.34 5.86
CA GLY A 200 7.21 15.43 5.22
C GLY A 200 5.98 14.98 4.41
N VAL A 201 5.45 13.80 4.70
CA VAL A 201 4.18 13.33 4.11
C VAL A 201 3.03 14.21 4.61
N GLY A 202 2.24 14.74 3.68
CA GLY A 202 1.01 15.46 3.98
C GLY A 202 -0.10 14.54 4.49
N ARG A 203 -1.09 15.11 5.18
CA ARG A 203 -2.25 14.39 5.71
C ARG A 203 -3.53 15.12 5.31
N ALA A 204 -4.49 14.42 4.77
CA ALA A 204 -5.79 14.95 4.37
C ALA A 204 -6.93 14.02 4.79
N GLN A 205 -8.15 14.52 4.69
CA GLN A 205 -9.40 13.77 4.91
C GLN A 205 -10.22 13.75 3.63
N ILE A 206 -11.05 12.73 3.44
CA ILE A 206 -11.94 12.60 2.26
C ILE A 206 -12.82 13.84 2.09
N SER A 207 -13.31 14.41 3.19
CA SER A 207 -14.16 15.61 3.17
C SER A 207 -13.50 16.85 2.55
N GLU A 208 -12.20 16.82 2.35
CA GLU A 208 -11.48 17.88 1.64
C GLU A 208 -11.61 17.78 0.11
N PHE A 209 -12.11 16.63 -0.40
CA PHE A 209 -12.23 16.36 -1.84
C PHE A 209 -13.69 16.26 -2.33
N LEU A 210 -14.62 15.94 -1.42
CA LEU A 210 -16.04 15.68 -1.74
C LEU A 210 -16.97 16.85 -1.40
#